data_aa431ead97638ef603019305d986318c
#
_entry.id   aa431ead97638ef603019305d986318c
#
_cell.length_a   1.000
_cell.length_b   1.000
_cell.length_c   1.000
_cell.angle_alpha   90.00
_cell.angle_beta   90.00
_cell.angle_gamma   90.00
#
_symmetry.space_group_name_H-M   'P 1'
#
loop_
_entity.id
_entity.type
_entity.pdbx_description
1 polymer ?
#
loop_
_entity_poly.entity_id
_entity_poly.type
_entity_poly.pdbx_seq_one_letter_code
_entity_poly.pdbx_strand_id
1 'polypeptide(L)'
;MGDLIWKDGNYYKKSSNIPFSGKVDGDIKGIFKNGKKEGTWVRYYKNGQLFSVTNYKMGRKDGTWITYNNNGMLIEKGKYKNDLEEGPWIRFFENGEINYKGKFKNGRKVGLWIAHYFNGQLEYKGSFKNGKKHGVWEYYSPNGSQYEEHSGIYRNGKKISSKI
;
A
#
# COMPACT_ATOMS: atom_id res chain seq x y z
N MET A 1 13.54 -19.78 5.48
CA MET A 1 12.32 -20.39 4.87
C MET A 1 12.59 -21.58 3.96
N GLY A 2 13.84 -22.03 3.79
CA GLY A 2 14.22 -23.08 2.85
C GLY A 2 13.55 -24.45 3.02
N ASP A 3 12.99 -24.75 4.19
CA ASP A 3 12.38 -26.04 4.50
C ASP A 3 10.85 -26.05 4.48
N LEU A 4 10.24 -24.94 4.08
CA LEU A 4 8.79 -24.82 3.95
C LEU A 4 8.37 -24.89 2.48
N ILE A 5 7.30 -25.62 2.21
CA ILE A 5 6.62 -25.69 0.91
C ILE A 5 5.21 -25.12 1.04
N TRP A 6 4.75 -24.47 -0.03
CA TRP A 6 3.38 -24.00 -0.17
C TRP A 6 2.56 -25.02 -0.95
N LYS A 7 1.46 -25.50 -0.37
CA LYS A 7 0.54 -26.45 -1.00
C LYS A 7 -0.88 -26.21 -0.49
N ASP A 8 -1.86 -26.21 -1.38
CA ASP A 8 -3.29 -26.13 -1.05
C ASP A 8 -3.64 -25.00 -0.06
N GLY A 9 -3.05 -23.81 -0.27
CA GLY A 9 -3.34 -22.62 0.55
C GLY A 9 -2.68 -22.62 1.93
N ASN A 10 -1.73 -23.54 2.21
CA ASN A 10 -1.02 -23.64 3.49
C ASN A 10 0.49 -23.88 3.30
N TYR A 11 1.26 -23.55 4.33
CA TYR A 11 2.68 -23.88 4.41
C TYR A 11 2.89 -25.17 5.22
N TYR A 12 3.81 -26.03 4.75
CA TYR A 12 4.20 -27.30 5.36
C TYR A 12 5.72 -27.39 5.45
N LYS A 13 6.27 -28.15 6.40
CA LYS A 13 7.65 -28.61 6.28
C LYS A 13 7.73 -29.64 5.14
N LYS A 14 8.85 -29.65 4.40
CA LYS A 14 9.05 -30.53 3.23
C LYS A 14 8.77 -32.01 3.50
N SER A 15 8.98 -32.47 4.73
CA SER A 15 8.81 -33.88 5.16
C SER A 15 7.48 -34.12 5.93
N SER A 16 6.52 -33.21 5.88
CA SER A 16 5.30 -33.28 6.70
C SER A 16 4.04 -33.00 5.90
N ASN A 17 3.00 -33.75 6.18
CA ASN A 17 1.63 -33.48 5.69
C ASN A 17 0.80 -32.68 6.69
N ILE A 18 1.38 -32.27 7.82
CA ILE A 18 0.72 -31.43 8.83
C ILE A 18 1.04 -29.95 8.53
N PRO A 19 0.05 -29.05 8.42
CA PRO A 19 0.29 -27.63 8.24
C PRO A 19 1.23 -27.06 9.31
N PHE A 20 2.22 -26.29 8.88
CA PHE A 20 3.26 -25.81 9.75
C PHE A 20 2.72 -24.78 10.77
N SER A 21 3.06 -24.98 12.03
CA SER A 21 2.89 -23.98 13.08
C SER A 21 4.24 -23.73 13.75
N GLY A 22 4.64 -22.45 13.86
CA GLY A 22 5.93 -22.10 14.45
C GLY A 22 6.44 -20.74 13.99
N LYS A 23 7.54 -20.33 14.59
CA LYS A 23 8.26 -19.11 14.23
C LYS A 23 9.19 -19.38 13.02
N VAL A 24 9.36 -18.37 12.21
CA VAL A 24 10.44 -18.28 11.22
C VAL A 24 11.32 -17.07 11.56
N ASP A 25 12.62 -17.23 11.35
CA ASP A 25 13.63 -16.22 11.66
C ASP A 25 14.61 -16.10 10.48
N GLY A 26 15.42 -15.03 10.47
CA GLY A 26 16.34 -14.66 9.38
C GLY A 26 15.90 -13.32 8.77
N ASP A 27 16.10 -13.17 7.45
CA ASP A 27 15.69 -11.94 6.72
C ASP A 27 14.17 -11.74 6.70
N ILE A 28 13.42 -12.78 7.05
CA ILE A 28 11.97 -12.74 7.21
C ILE A 28 11.64 -13.37 8.56
N LYS A 29 10.92 -12.60 9.40
CA LYS A 29 10.50 -13.04 10.73
C LYS A 29 8.98 -12.99 10.84
N GLY A 30 8.41 -14.00 11.48
CA GLY A 30 6.97 -14.08 11.70
C GLY A 30 6.54 -15.40 12.29
N ILE A 31 5.25 -15.59 12.41
CA ILE A 31 4.65 -16.79 12.98
C ILE A 31 3.69 -17.40 11.97
N PHE A 32 3.76 -18.71 11.83
CA PHE A 32 2.73 -19.52 11.18
C PHE A 32 1.84 -20.18 12.24
N LYS A 33 0.54 -20.21 11.96
CA LYS A 33 -0.45 -21.00 12.71
C LYS A 33 -1.26 -21.81 11.70
N ASN A 34 -1.21 -23.15 11.84
CA ASN A 34 -1.89 -24.07 10.93
C ASN A 34 -1.61 -23.78 9.45
N GLY A 35 -0.32 -23.61 9.09
CA GLY A 35 0.12 -23.34 7.72
C GLY A 35 -0.14 -21.92 7.21
N LYS A 36 -0.69 -21.03 8.02
CA LYS A 36 -1.04 -19.66 7.61
C LYS A 36 -0.23 -18.62 8.39
N LYS A 37 0.15 -17.54 7.72
CA LYS A 37 0.79 -16.40 8.38
C LYS A 37 -0.17 -15.80 9.41
N GLU A 38 0.37 -15.49 10.61
CA GLU A 38 -0.39 -14.89 11.71
C GLU A 38 0.42 -13.79 12.38
N GLY A 39 -0.25 -12.71 12.81
CA GLY A 39 0.38 -11.59 13.51
C GLY A 39 1.33 -10.78 12.66
N THR A 40 2.32 -10.19 13.29
CA THR A 40 3.29 -9.29 12.63
C THR A 40 4.37 -10.07 11.91
N TRP A 41 4.55 -9.75 10.65
CA TRP A 41 5.62 -10.23 9.79
C TRP A 41 6.56 -9.10 9.44
N VAL A 42 7.86 -9.34 9.62
CA VAL A 42 8.93 -8.36 9.38
C VAL A 42 9.86 -8.91 8.33
N ARG A 43 10.27 -8.07 7.39
CA ARG A 43 11.30 -8.39 6.39
C ARG A 43 12.43 -7.40 6.47
N TYR A 44 13.65 -7.87 6.25
CA TYR A 44 14.85 -7.06 6.23
C TYR A 44 15.52 -7.12 4.86
N TYR A 45 16.23 -6.08 4.51
CA TYR A 45 17.18 -6.07 3.41
C TYR A 45 18.42 -6.88 3.78
N LYS A 46 19.25 -7.24 2.78
CA LYS A 46 20.53 -7.93 3.02
C LYS A 46 21.52 -7.15 3.89
N ASN A 47 21.41 -5.83 3.92
CA ASN A 47 22.21 -4.96 4.79
C ASN A 47 21.68 -4.87 6.22
N GLY A 48 20.64 -5.62 6.58
CA GLY A 48 20.04 -5.65 7.91
C GLY A 48 19.00 -4.57 8.17
N GLN A 49 18.81 -3.60 7.26
CA GLN A 49 17.80 -2.56 7.38
C GLN A 49 16.40 -3.14 7.23
N LEU A 50 15.45 -2.58 7.96
CA LEU A 50 14.05 -2.95 7.87
C LEU A 50 13.49 -2.63 6.48
N PHE A 51 12.96 -3.65 5.80
CA PHE A 51 12.27 -3.49 4.51
C PHE A 51 10.77 -3.29 4.70
N SER A 52 10.10 -4.16 5.47
CA SER A 52 8.65 -4.06 5.65
C SER A 52 8.14 -4.64 6.95
N VAL A 53 7.02 -4.09 7.42
CA VAL A 53 6.19 -4.64 8.49
C VAL A 53 4.80 -4.87 7.93
N THR A 54 4.27 -6.09 8.09
CA THR A 54 2.97 -6.47 7.57
C THR A 54 2.23 -7.32 8.60
N ASN A 55 1.01 -6.95 8.94
CA ASN A 55 0.18 -7.77 9.81
C ASN A 55 -0.66 -8.75 8.99
N TYR A 56 -0.74 -9.97 9.49
CA TYR A 56 -1.53 -11.05 8.88
C TYR A 56 -2.51 -11.64 9.89
N LYS A 57 -3.66 -12.06 9.38
CA LYS A 57 -4.65 -12.86 10.09
C LYS A 57 -5.11 -13.99 9.20
N MET A 58 -4.94 -15.23 9.63
CA MET A 58 -5.33 -16.42 8.86
C MET A 58 -4.75 -16.43 7.42
N GLY A 59 -3.51 -15.96 7.25
CA GLY A 59 -2.80 -15.92 5.97
C GLY A 59 -3.09 -14.69 5.10
N ARG A 60 -4.08 -13.86 5.45
CA ARG A 60 -4.43 -12.63 4.72
C ARG A 60 -3.81 -11.41 5.38
N LYS A 61 -3.43 -10.42 4.60
CA LYS A 61 -3.02 -9.12 5.17
C LYS A 61 -4.20 -8.50 5.90
N ASP A 62 -4.02 -8.21 7.20
CA ASP A 62 -5.04 -7.62 8.05
C ASP A 62 -4.36 -6.78 9.14
N GLY A 63 -4.50 -5.47 9.07
CA GLY A 63 -3.82 -4.52 9.95
C GLY A 63 -2.75 -3.70 9.24
N THR A 64 -1.73 -3.30 9.96
CA THR A 64 -0.69 -2.37 9.51
C THR A 64 0.15 -2.96 8.37
N TRP A 65 0.47 -2.11 7.40
CA TRP A 65 1.43 -2.35 6.33
C TRP A 65 2.34 -1.13 6.17
N ILE A 66 3.65 -1.36 6.26
CA ILE A 66 4.66 -0.31 6.17
C ILE A 66 5.83 -0.83 5.35
N THR A 67 6.42 0.01 4.49
CA THR A 67 7.66 -0.28 3.77
C THR A 67 8.67 0.83 3.89
N TYR A 68 9.94 0.45 3.87
CA TYR A 68 11.09 1.34 3.96
C TYR A 68 12.03 1.08 2.77
N ASN A 69 12.86 2.04 2.41
CA ASN A 69 13.95 1.82 1.48
C ASN A 69 15.19 1.22 2.20
N ASN A 70 16.24 0.90 1.43
CA ASN A 70 17.47 0.30 1.95
C ASN A 70 18.32 1.25 2.83
N ASN A 71 17.95 2.53 2.93
CA ASN A 71 18.53 3.53 3.83
C ASN A 71 17.68 3.72 5.10
N GLY A 72 16.61 2.92 5.28
CA GLY A 72 15.72 2.98 6.43
C GLY A 72 14.65 4.08 6.38
N MET A 73 14.54 4.81 5.27
CA MET A 73 13.51 5.84 5.11
C MET A 73 12.15 5.23 4.83
N LEU A 74 11.11 5.78 5.45
CA LEU A 74 9.72 5.37 5.22
C LEU A 74 9.31 5.71 3.78
N ILE A 75 8.88 4.69 3.03
CA ILE A 75 8.40 4.84 1.65
C ILE A 75 6.89 4.86 1.58
N GLU A 76 6.23 3.94 2.30
CA GLU A 76 4.78 3.84 2.19
C GLU A 76 4.18 3.21 3.44
N LYS A 77 3.02 3.69 3.86
CA LYS A 77 2.26 3.10 4.96
C LYS A 77 0.76 3.16 4.72
N GLY A 78 0.09 2.15 5.20
CA GLY A 78 -1.36 2.02 5.15
C GLY A 78 -1.84 0.87 6.01
N LYS A 79 -3.05 0.45 5.75
CA LYS A 79 -3.67 -0.71 6.40
C LYS A 79 -4.36 -1.59 5.37
N TYR A 80 -4.36 -2.87 5.64
CA TYR A 80 -5.14 -3.87 4.93
C TYR A 80 -6.25 -4.44 5.83
N LYS A 81 -7.32 -4.86 5.21
CA LYS A 81 -8.36 -5.70 5.82
C LYS A 81 -8.71 -6.81 4.84
N ASN A 82 -8.43 -8.07 5.21
CA ASN A 82 -8.64 -9.23 4.34
C ASN A 82 -8.02 -9.07 2.94
N ASP A 83 -6.74 -8.68 2.85
CA ASP A 83 -5.95 -8.41 1.63
C ASP A 83 -6.37 -7.18 0.81
N LEU A 84 -7.39 -6.43 1.24
CA LEU A 84 -7.82 -5.20 0.59
C LEU A 84 -7.30 -3.98 1.35
N GLU A 85 -6.86 -2.94 0.63
CA GLU A 85 -6.45 -1.68 1.23
C GLU A 85 -7.65 -1.05 1.96
N GLU A 86 -7.39 -0.54 3.19
CA GLU A 86 -8.43 0.04 4.06
C GLU A 86 -7.90 1.26 4.83
N GLY A 87 -8.68 2.35 4.86
CA GLY A 87 -8.37 3.54 5.62
C GLY A 87 -7.29 4.43 5.00
N PRO A 88 -6.62 5.27 5.80
CA PRO A 88 -5.60 6.21 5.33
C PRO A 88 -4.41 5.49 4.70
N TRP A 89 -3.92 6.07 3.60
CA TRP A 89 -2.76 5.60 2.85
C TRP A 89 -1.86 6.78 2.49
N ILE A 90 -0.55 6.61 2.64
CA ILE A 90 0.42 7.65 2.30
C ILE A 90 1.70 7.02 1.74
N ARG A 91 2.24 7.62 0.68
CA ARG A 91 3.52 7.29 0.09
C ARG A 91 4.41 8.52 0.06
N PHE A 92 5.70 8.29 0.26
CA PHE A 92 6.74 9.30 0.26
C PHE A 92 7.70 9.07 -0.91
N PHE A 93 8.33 10.12 -1.36
CA PHE A 93 9.52 10.07 -2.20
C PHE A 93 10.76 9.71 -1.38
N GLU A 94 11.87 9.41 -2.06
CA GLU A 94 13.15 9.11 -1.41
C GLU A 94 13.75 10.32 -0.66
N ASN A 95 13.33 11.55 -0.98
CA ASN A 95 13.69 12.76 -0.23
C ASN A 95 12.84 12.99 1.03
N GLY A 96 11.88 12.09 1.33
CA GLY A 96 10.99 12.17 2.48
C GLY A 96 9.73 13.01 2.29
N GLU A 97 9.59 13.69 1.15
CA GLU A 97 8.38 14.45 0.83
C GLU A 97 7.23 13.54 0.41
N ILE A 98 6.00 14.03 0.58
CA ILE A 98 4.80 13.26 0.24
C ILE A 98 4.69 13.14 -1.28
N ASN A 99 4.71 11.89 -1.79
CA ASN A 99 4.35 11.59 -3.17
C ASN A 99 2.83 11.62 -3.35
N TYR A 100 2.10 10.83 -2.57
CA TYR A 100 0.63 10.90 -2.54
C TYR A 100 0.06 10.49 -1.19
N LYS A 101 -1.18 10.96 -0.93
CA LYS A 101 -1.99 10.53 0.21
C LYS A 101 -3.47 10.49 -0.14
N GLY A 102 -4.20 9.60 0.53
CA GLY A 102 -5.64 9.45 0.36
C GLY A 102 -6.22 8.37 1.27
N LYS A 103 -7.36 7.86 0.90
CA LYS A 103 -8.03 6.78 1.63
C LYS A 103 -8.50 5.68 0.68
N PHE A 104 -8.41 4.44 1.16
CA PHE A 104 -9.04 3.29 0.53
C PHE A 104 -10.22 2.80 1.38
N LYS A 105 -11.17 2.17 0.71
CA LYS A 105 -12.24 1.39 1.31
C LYS A 105 -12.47 0.15 0.46
N ASN A 106 -12.25 -1.02 1.05
CA ASN A 106 -12.36 -2.31 0.34
C ASN A 106 -11.54 -2.33 -0.98
N GLY A 107 -10.29 -1.91 -0.95
CA GLY A 107 -9.36 -1.87 -2.09
C GLY A 107 -9.65 -0.79 -3.13
N ARG A 108 -10.61 0.11 -2.87
CA ARG A 108 -10.97 1.19 -3.81
C ARG A 108 -10.64 2.56 -3.23
N LYS A 109 -10.06 3.43 -4.03
CA LYS A 109 -9.84 4.84 -3.65
C LYS A 109 -11.17 5.52 -3.33
N VAL A 110 -11.21 6.26 -2.18
CA VAL A 110 -12.37 7.05 -1.75
C VAL A 110 -11.94 8.39 -1.16
N GLY A 111 -12.83 9.39 -1.23
CA GLY A 111 -12.57 10.72 -0.69
C GLY A 111 -11.43 11.43 -1.39
N LEU A 112 -10.88 12.44 -0.74
CA LEU A 112 -9.83 13.29 -1.28
C LEU A 112 -8.51 12.54 -1.43
N TRP A 113 -7.91 12.67 -2.61
CA TRP A 113 -6.57 12.24 -2.96
C TRP A 113 -5.75 13.43 -3.41
N ILE A 114 -4.50 13.48 -2.93
CA ILE A 114 -3.54 14.54 -3.24
C ILE A 114 -2.24 13.86 -3.63
N ALA A 115 -1.65 14.28 -4.74
CA ALA A 115 -0.33 13.86 -5.16
C ALA A 115 0.57 15.07 -5.48
N HIS A 116 1.86 14.88 -5.31
CA HIS A 116 2.87 15.89 -5.58
C HIS A 116 3.93 15.32 -6.52
N TYR A 117 4.57 16.19 -7.26
CA TYR A 117 5.82 15.91 -7.96
C TYR A 117 6.98 15.83 -6.98
N PHE A 118 8.11 15.29 -7.45
CA PHE A 118 9.34 15.17 -6.64
C PHE A 118 9.89 16.53 -6.18
N ASN A 119 9.61 17.63 -6.89
CA ASN A 119 9.97 19.00 -6.50
C ASN A 119 9.00 19.63 -5.49
N GLY A 120 8.05 18.85 -4.92
CA GLY A 120 7.07 19.29 -3.93
C GLY A 120 5.84 20.02 -4.52
N GLN A 121 5.84 20.35 -5.80
CA GLN A 121 4.68 20.97 -6.46
C GLN A 121 3.50 20.00 -6.50
N LEU A 122 2.29 20.55 -6.32
CA LEU A 122 1.06 19.79 -6.44
C LEU A 122 0.94 19.22 -7.86
N GLU A 123 0.75 17.91 -7.98
CA GLU A 123 0.48 17.23 -9.25
C GLU A 123 -1.02 17.17 -9.52
N TYR A 124 -1.77 16.68 -8.55
CA TYR A 124 -3.23 16.70 -8.60
C TYR A 124 -3.86 16.67 -7.21
N LYS A 125 -5.09 17.17 -7.16
CA LYS A 125 -6.04 16.92 -6.07
C LYS A 125 -7.43 16.67 -6.61
N GLY A 126 -8.16 15.78 -5.98
CA GLY A 126 -9.54 15.46 -6.36
C GLY A 126 -10.08 14.30 -5.56
N SER A 127 -11.38 14.10 -5.66
CA SER A 127 -12.05 13.07 -4.89
C SER A 127 -12.40 11.84 -5.73
N PHE A 128 -12.28 10.67 -5.10
CA PHE A 128 -12.78 9.40 -5.66
C PHE A 128 -14.08 8.98 -4.96
N LYS A 129 -15.00 8.42 -5.73
CA LYS A 129 -16.17 7.70 -5.26
C LYS A 129 -16.14 6.31 -5.86
N ASN A 130 -16.02 5.28 -5.01
CA ASN A 130 -15.93 3.88 -5.43
C ASN A 130 -14.82 3.61 -6.48
N GLY A 131 -13.63 4.19 -6.31
CA GLY A 131 -12.49 4.04 -7.20
C GLY A 131 -12.54 4.87 -8.49
N LYS A 132 -13.58 5.67 -8.70
CA LYS A 132 -13.74 6.52 -9.90
C LYS A 132 -13.66 7.99 -9.53
N LYS A 133 -13.00 8.82 -10.35
CA LYS A 133 -12.96 10.27 -10.18
C LYS A 133 -14.37 10.86 -10.08
N HIS A 134 -14.59 11.73 -9.08
CA HIS A 134 -15.89 12.33 -8.82
C HIS A 134 -15.72 13.73 -8.22
N GLY A 135 -16.52 14.71 -8.67
CA GLY A 135 -16.40 16.11 -8.26
C GLY A 135 -15.27 16.84 -8.96
N VAL A 136 -14.77 17.88 -8.33
CA VAL A 136 -13.70 18.73 -8.87
C VAL A 136 -12.36 17.99 -8.83
N TRP A 137 -11.63 18.06 -9.93
CA TRP A 137 -10.26 17.58 -10.10
C TRP A 137 -9.40 18.69 -10.66
N GLU A 138 -8.31 18.96 -9.98
CA GLU A 138 -7.31 19.93 -10.38
C GLU A 138 -6.00 19.20 -10.65
N TYR A 139 -5.38 19.50 -11.79
CA TYR A 139 -4.10 18.98 -12.23
C TYR A 139 -3.15 20.12 -12.51
N TYR A 140 -1.89 19.93 -12.18
CA TYR A 140 -0.84 20.93 -12.33
C TYR A 140 0.39 20.31 -13.00
N SER A 141 1.14 21.11 -13.71
CA SER A 141 2.46 20.75 -14.25
C SER A 141 3.54 20.89 -13.15
N PRO A 142 4.74 20.34 -13.38
CA PRO A 142 5.86 20.47 -12.44
C PRO A 142 6.30 21.91 -12.16
N ASN A 143 5.96 22.88 -13.00
CA ASN A 143 6.20 24.31 -12.80
C ASN A 143 5.04 25.03 -12.07
N GLY A 144 3.98 24.29 -11.68
CA GLY A 144 2.83 24.81 -10.97
C GLY A 144 1.70 25.39 -11.83
N SER A 145 1.84 25.39 -13.16
CA SER A 145 0.76 25.83 -14.06
C SER A 145 -0.36 24.77 -14.10
N GLN A 146 -1.60 25.22 -14.10
CA GLN A 146 -2.73 24.29 -14.13
C GLN A 146 -2.88 23.64 -15.52
N TYR A 147 -3.08 22.32 -15.54
CA TYR A 147 -3.47 21.58 -16.74
C TYR A 147 -4.97 21.63 -16.93
N GLU A 148 -5.46 22.59 -17.70
CA GLU A 148 -6.90 22.80 -17.96
C GLU A 148 -7.55 21.61 -18.68
N GLU A 149 -6.79 20.96 -19.58
CA GLU A 149 -7.27 19.76 -20.30
C GLU A 149 -7.67 18.64 -19.35
N HIS A 150 -6.92 18.43 -18.26
CA HIS A 150 -7.16 17.37 -17.29
C HIS A 150 -7.97 17.85 -16.09
N SER A 151 -7.96 19.14 -15.78
CA SER A 151 -8.74 19.76 -14.70
C SER A 151 -10.20 19.88 -15.10
N GLY A 152 -11.10 19.81 -14.13
CA GLY A 152 -12.54 19.95 -14.37
C GLY A 152 -13.41 19.14 -13.42
N ILE A 153 -14.67 19.05 -13.75
CA ILE A 153 -15.66 18.28 -12.98
C ILE A 153 -15.79 16.88 -13.57
N TYR A 154 -15.68 15.87 -12.70
CA TYR A 154 -15.79 14.45 -13.06
C TYR A 154 -17.02 13.81 -12.44
N ARG A 155 -17.67 12.91 -13.16
CA ARG A 155 -18.74 12.03 -12.67
C ARG A 155 -18.46 10.61 -13.14
N ASN A 156 -18.37 9.68 -12.18
CA ASN A 156 -18.09 8.26 -12.44
C ASN A 156 -16.87 8.01 -13.34
N GLY A 157 -15.81 8.82 -13.16
CA GLY A 157 -14.54 8.69 -13.90
C GLY A 157 -14.48 9.45 -15.22
N LYS A 158 -15.59 10.00 -15.70
CA LYS A 158 -15.64 10.80 -16.95
C LYS A 158 -15.65 12.30 -16.63
N LYS A 159 -14.86 13.09 -17.35
CA LYS A 159 -14.90 14.55 -17.29
C LYS A 159 -16.20 15.02 -17.94
N ILE A 160 -16.97 15.87 -17.22
CA ILE A 160 -18.26 16.39 -17.68
C ILE A 160 -18.25 17.91 -17.87
N SER A 161 -17.23 18.60 -17.32
CA SER A 161 -17.03 20.05 -17.49
C SER A 161 -15.57 20.40 -17.28
N SER A 162 -15.06 21.38 -18.03
CA SER A 162 -13.75 21.99 -17.82
C SER A 162 -13.80 23.19 -16.87
N LYS A 163 -15.00 23.73 -16.58
CA LYS A 163 -15.16 24.82 -15.62
C LYS A 163 -15.16 24.27 -14.20
N ILE A 164 -14.29 24.80 -13.37
CA ILE A 164 -14.18 24.57 -11.93
C ILE A 164 -14.80 25.75 -11.21
#